data_f72315a4a4f043415839e6a8a7de2691
#
_entry.id   f72315a4a4f043415839e6a8a7de2691
#
_cell.length_a   1.000
_cell.length_b   1.000
_cell.length_c   1.000
_cell.angle_alpha   90.00
_cell.angle_beta   90.00
_cell.angle_gamma   90.00
#
_symmetry.space_group_name_H-M   'P 1'
#
loop_
_entity.id
_entity.type
_entity.pdbx_description
1 polymer ?
#
loop_
_entity_poly.entity_id
_entity_poly.type
_entity_poly.pdbx_seq_one_letter_code
_entity_poly.pdbx_strand_id
1 'polypeptide(L)'
;MSKVLISDKLAPEAADIFRNAGIEVDVKTGLTPEELAAIIGDYDGLAIRSATKVTEDLLSHAPKLKVVGRAGIGVDNVDIPEASKKGIIVMNTPFGNSITTAEHAIAMMFAVARQIPEANASTHAGKWEKSRFMGVELTNKTLGV
;
A
#
# COMPACT_ATOMS: atom_id res chain seq x y z
N MET A 1 -15.95 -22.30 -10.69
CA MET A 1 -14.70 -22.20 -9.93
C MET A 1 -14.49 -20.72 -9.66
N SER A 2 -14.10 -20.32 -8.46
CA SER A 2 -13.88 -18.89 -8.18
C SER A 2 -12.62 -18.41 -8.88
N LYS A 3 -12.67 -17.20 -9.41
CA LYS A 3 -11.57 -16.60 -10.18
C LYS A 3 -11.13 -15.26 -9.57
N VAL A 4 -9.84 -15.08 -9.37
CA VAL A 4 -9.23 -13.87 -8.78
C VAL A 4 -8.30 -13.20 -9.77
N LEU A 5 -8.38 -11.88 -9.84
CA LEU A 5 -7.42 -11.04 -10.54
C LEU A 5 -6.46 -10.40 -9.53
N ILE A 6 -5.16 -10.52 -9.77
CA ILE A 6 -4.13 -9.72 -9.12
C ILE A 6 -3.75 -8.60 -10.08
N SER A 7 -4.14 -7.36 -9.77
CA SER A 7 -3.92 -6.20 -10.66
C SER A 7 -2.72 -5.33 -10.28
N ASP A 8 -2.17 -5.51 -9.09
CA ASP A 8 -0.96 -4.82 -8.63
C ASP A 8 0.20 -5.80 -8.41
N LYS A 9 1.42 -5.28 -8.45
CA LYS A 9 2.62 -6.08 -8.19
C LYS A 9 2.62 -6.59 -6.73
N LEU A 10 2.40 -7.87 -6.55
CA LEU A 10 2.52 -8.61 -5.30
C LEU A 10 3.74 -9.54 -5.33
N ALA A 11 4.07 -10.14 -4.18
CA ALA A 11 5.03 -11.21 -4.12
C ALA A 11 4.53 -12.41 -4.95
N PRO A 12 5.43 -13.13 -5.66
CA PRO A 12 5.03 -14.27 -6.51
C PRO A 12 4.21 -15.33 -5.79
N GLU A 13 4.50 -15.54 -4.51
CA GLU A 13 3.83 -16.49 -3.62
C GLU A 13 2.33 -16.21 -3.46
N ALA A 14 1.90 -14.96 -3.68
CA ALA A 14 0.48 -14.59 -3.59
C ALA A 14 -0.37 -15.37 -4.61
N ALA A 15 0.12 -15.53 -5.83
CA ALA A 15 -0.57 -16.31 -6.85
C ALA A 15 -0.60 -17.81 -6.50
N ASP A 16 0.48 -18.33 -5.93
CA ASP A 16 0.57 -19.74 -5.55
C ASP A 16 -0.35 -20.08 -4.37
N ILE A 17 -0.54 -19.16 -3.42
CA ILE A 17 -1.51 -19.32 -2.33
C ILE A 17 -2.92 -19.51 -2.89
N PHE A 18 -3.35 -18.70 -3.85
CA PHE A 18 -4.66 -18.85 -4.50
C PHE A 18 -4.79 -20.17 -5.25
N ARG A 19 -3.78 -20.55 -6.03
CA ARG A 19 -3.74 -21.82 -6.78
C ARG A 19 -3.83 -23.03 -5.85
N ASN A 20 -3.06 -23.01 -4.76
CA ASN A 20 -3.06 -24.08 -3.77
C ASN A 20 -4.39 -24.21 -3.03
N ALA A 21 -5.17 -23.12 -2.94
CA ALA A 21 -6.52 -23.11 -2.42
C ALA A 21 -7.59 -23.54 -3.47
N GLY A 22 -7.17 -23.93 -4.68
CA GLY A 22 -8.10 -24.33 -5.75
C GLY A 22 -8.82 -23.17 -6.41
N ILE A 23 -8.28 -21.95 -6.33
CA ILE A 23 -8.82 -20.73 -6.93
C ILE A 23 -8.05 -20.42 -8.21
N GLU A 24 -8.77 -20.17 -9.29
CA GLU A 24 -8.16 -19.70 -10.53
C GLU A 24 -7.63 -18.27 -10.32
N VAL A 25 -6.39 -18.00 -10.77
CA VAL A 25 -5.78 -16.69 -10.58
C VAL A 25 -5.10 -16.21 -11.86
N ASP A 26 -5.45 -14.99 -12.26
CA ASP A 26 -4.76 -14.23 -13.28
C ASP A 26 -3.93 -13.13 -12.63
N VAL A 27 -2.71 -12.92 -13.13
CA VAL A 27 -1.84 -11.81 -12.71
C VAL A 27 -1.68 -10.88 -13.90
N LYS A 28 -2.29 -9.71 -13.85
CA LYS A 28 -2.27 -8.68 -14.90
C LYS A 28 -2.01 -7.32 -14.25
N THR A 29 -0.77 -6.89 -14.24
CA THR A 29 -0.34 -5.64 -13.61
C THR A 29 -0.13 -4.53 -14.60
N GLY A 30 -0.30 -3.26 -14.15
CA GLY A 30 -0.08 -2.08 -14.98
C GLY A 30 -1.22 -1.79 -15.95
N LEU A 31 -2.40 -2.32 -15.70
CA LEU A 31 -3.61 -2.02 -16.49
C LEU A 31 -4.03 -0.58 -16.28
N THR A 32 -4.50 0.06 -17.36
CA THR A 32 -5.24 1.33 -17.25
C THR A 32 -6.61 1.09 -16.61
N PRO A 33 -7.28 2.13 -16.09
CA PRO A 33 -8.64 2.00 -15.56
C PRO A 33 -9.61 1.37 -16.56
N GLU A 34 -9.53 1.73 -17.84
CA GLU A 34 -10.37 1.25 -18.92
C GLU A 34 -10.10 -0.24 -19.23
N GLU A 35 -8.83 -0.63 -19.28
CA GLU A 35 -8.44 -2.03 -19.48
C GLU A 35 -8.91 -2.91 -18.31
N LEU A 36 -8.80 -2.41 -17.07
CA LEU A 36 -9.28 -3.13 -15.89
C LEU A 36 -10.81 -3.25 -15.91
N ALA A 37 -11.53 -2.17 -16.23
CA ALA A 37 -12.98 -2.18 -16.35
C ALA A 37 -13.47 -3.18 -17.40
N ALA A 38 -12.75 -3.32 -18.52
CA ALA A 38 -13.10 -4.23 -19.59
C ALA A 38 -13.03 -5.72 -19.20
N ILE A 39 -12.25 -6.07 -18.17
CA ILE A 39 -12.03 -7.49 -17.80
C ILE A 39 -12.57 -7.86 -16.42
N ILE A 40 -12.77 -6.88 -15.52
CA ILE A 40 -13.12 -7.16 -14.11
C ILE A 40 -14.43 -7.93 -13.95
N GLY A 41 -15.34 -7.82 -14.89
CA GLY A 41 -16.62 -8.52 -14.89
C GLY A 41 -16.54 -10.05 -14.87
N ASP A 42 -15.37 -10.62 -15.18
CA ASP A 42 -15.15 -12.06 -15.18
C ASP A 42 -14.61 -12.63 -13.85
N TYR A 43 -14.31 -11.77 -12.87
CA TYR A 43 -13.65 -12.15 -11.63
C TYR A 43 -14.57 -12.08 -10.41
N ASP A 44 -14.43 -13.06 -9.52
CA ASP A 44 -15.10 -13.10 -8.21
C ASP A 44 -14.33 -12.33 -7.15
N GLY A 45 -13.02 -12.15 -7.32
CA GLY A 45 -12.14 -11.44 -6.39
C GLY A 45 -11.09 -10.59 -7.08
N LEU A 46 -10.70 -9.51 -6.43
CA LEU A 46 -9.67 -8.59 -6.88
C LEU A 46 -8.64 -8.38 -5.77
N ALA A 47 -7.37 -8.71 -6.04
CA ALA A 47 -6.26 -8.49 -5.13
C ALA A 47 -5.40 -7.30 -5.62
N ILE A 48 -5.23 -6.29 -4.76
CA ILE A 48 -4.59 -5.01 -5.07
C ILE A 48 -3.57 -4.59 -4.02
N ARG A 49 -2.83 -3.55 -4.34
CA ARG A 49 -2.08 -2.69 -3.41
C ARG A 49 -2.56 -1.24 -3.54
N SER A 50 -1.64 -0.32 -3.80
CA SER A 50 -1.91 1.13 -3.85
C SER A 50 -2.07 1.69 -5.26
N ALA A 51 -1.64 0.98 -6.31
CA ALA A 51 -1.69 1.50 -7.68
C ALA A 51 -3.09 1.39 -8.27
N THR A 52 -3.78 0.27 -8.09
CA THR A 52 -5.17 0.09 -8.54
C THR A 52 -6.12 0.90 -7.66
N LYS A 53 -6.99 1.69 -8.31
CA LYS A 53 -8.10 2.40 -7.66
C LYS A 53 -9.41 1.67 -7.94
N VAL A 54 -10.12 1.31 -6.87
CA VAL A 54 -11.44 0.66 -6.96
C VAL A 54 -12.50 1.73 -6.75
N THR A 55 -12.90 2.35 -7.84
CA THR A 55 -13.90 3.43 -7.87
C THR A 55 -15.30 2.89 -8.09
N GLU A 56 -16.32 3.73 -7.87
CA GLU A 56 -17.72 3.44 -8.24
C GLU A 56 -17.83 2.99 -9.70
N ASP A 57 -17.13 3.66 -10.60
CA ASP A 57 -17.11 3.32 -12.04
C ASP A 57 -16.60 1.89 -12.25
N LEU A 58 -15.44 1.52 -11.69
CA LEU A 58 -14.90 0.16 -11.80
C LEU A 58 -15.88 -0.86 -11.23
N LEU A 59 -16.47 -0.58 -10.07
CA LEU A 59 -17.43 -1.46 -9.42
C LEU A 59 -18.71 -1.65 -10.23
N SER A 60 -19.08 -0.68 -11.09
CA SER A 60 -20.21 -0.81 -12.00
C SER A 60 -19.98 -1.87 -13.09
N HIS A 61 -18.72 -2.11 -13.45
CA HIS A 61 -18.30 -3.10 -14.44
C HIS A 61 -18.01 -4.49 -13.85
N ALA A 62 -18.18 -4.66 -12.53
CA ALA A 62 -17.79 -5.86 -11.79
C ALA A 62 -18.97 -6.66 -11.20
N PRO A 63 -19.91 -7.19 -12.03
CA PRO A 63 -21.15 -7.81 -11.53
C PRO A 63 -20.93 -9.11 -10.77
N LYS A 64 -19.78 -9.78 -10.95
CA LYS A 64 -19.44 -11.03 -10.24
C LYS A 64 -18.56 -10.82 -9.01
N LEU A 65 -18.04 -9.61 -8.81
CA LEU A 65 -17.07 -9.32 -7.77
C LEU A 65 -17.71 -9.46 -6.39
N LYS A 66 -17.08 -10.23 -5.53
CA LYS A 66 -17.54 -10.52 -4.15
C LYS A 66 -16.59 -9.98 -3.10
N VAL A 67 -15.31 -9.86 -3.44
CA VAL A 67 -14.27 -9.46 -2.51
C VAL A 67 -13.16 -8.66 -3.18
N VAL A 68 -12.72 -7.61 -2.49
CA VAL A 68 -11.50 -6.86 -2.79
C VAL A 68 -10.53 -7.04 -1.64
N GLY A 69 -9.35 -7.59 -1.88
CA GLY A 69 -8.28 -7.74 -0.91
C GLY A 69 -7.14 -6.76 -1.18
N ARG A 70 -6.87 -5.85 -0.26
CA ARG A 70 -5.72 -4.94 -0.36
C ARG A 70 -4.55 -5.42 0.50
N ALA A 71 -3.43 -5.71 -0.13
CA ALA A 71 -2.17 -5.99 0.57
C ALA A 71 -1.56 -4.67 1.09
N GLY A 72 -2.08 -4.16 2.19
CA GLY A 72 -1.68 -2.92 2.85
C GLY A 72 -2.62 -2.57 3.99
N ILE A 73 -2.27 -1.55 4.79
CA ILE A 73 -3.06 -1.11 5.95
C ILE A 73 -4.22 -0.20 5.52
N GLY A 74 -3.91 0.88 4.81
CA GLY A 74 -4.93 1.81 4.33
C GLY A 74 -5.83 1.18 3.27
N VAL A 75 -6.99 1.76 3.04
CA VAL A 75 -7.96 1.37 2.00
C VAL A 75 -8.49 2.58 1.24
N ASP A 76 -7.73 3.65 1.26
CA ASP A 76 -8.03 4.96 0.66
C ASP A 76 -8.20 4.93 -0.87
N ASN A 77 -7.70 3.88 -1.51
CA ASN A 77 -7.86 3.64 -2.94
C ASN A 77 -9.07 2.76 -3.28
N VAL A 78 -9.96 2.47 -2.31
CA VAL A 78 -11.19 1.69 -2.51
C VAL A 78 -12.39 2.50 -2.07
N ASP A 79 -13.40 2.61 -2.93
CA ASP A 79 -14.70 3.19 -2.58
C ASP A 79 -15.51 2.19 -1.73
N ILE A 80 -15.25 2.24 -0.40
CA ILE A 80 -15.90 1.33 0.55
C ILE A 80 -17.42 1.51 0.62
N PRO A 81 -17.95 2.76 0.62
CA PRO A 81 -19.41 2.96 0.59
C PRO A 81 -20.08 2.27 -0.61
N GLU A 82 -19.50 2.41 -1.79
CA GLU A 82 -20.07 1.80 -2.99
C GLU A 82 -19.90 0.28 -3.02
N ALA A 83 -18.72 -0.23 -2.61
CA ALA A 83 -18.50 -1.66 -2.45
C ALA A 83 -19.52 -2.29 -1.48
N SER A 84 -19.79 -1.62 -0.35
CA SER A 84 -20.76 -2.08 0.65
C SER A 84 -22.19 -2.12 0.12
N LYS A 85 -22.62 -1.11 -0.65
CA LYS A 85 -23.94 -1.12 -1.30
C LYS A 85 -24.13 -2.32 -2.24
N LYS A 86 -23.05 -2.75 -2.90
CA LYS A 86 -23.05 -3.89 -3.81
C LYS A 86 -22.80 -5.23 -3.10
N GLY A 87 -22.65 -5.24 -1.77
CA GLY A 87 -22.35 -6.43 -0.99
C GLY A 87 -20.95 -7.01 -1.20
N ILE A 88 -20.01 -6.18 -1.67
CA ILE A 88 -18.62 -6.56 -1.91
C ILE A 88 -17.83 -6.39 -0.61
N ILE A 89 -17.16 -7.44 -0.17
CA ILE A 89 -16.31 -7.42 1.03
C ILE A 89 -14.98 -6.76 0.70
N VAL A 90 -14.58 -5.77 1.51
CA VAL A 90 -13.25 -5.15 1.40
C VAL A 90 -12.39 -5.60 2.57
N MET A 91 -11.23 -6.18 2.27
CA MET A 91 -10.27 -6.71 3.25
C MET A 91 -8.92 -6.01 3.10
N ASN A 92 -8.20 -5.88 4.22
CA ASN A 92 -6.86 -5.33 4.26
C ASN A 92 -5.92 -6.19 5.11
N THR A 93 -4.62 -5.80 5.18
CA THR A 93 -3.61 -6.45 6.03
C THR A 93 -3.16 -5.45 7.11
N PRO A 94 -3.91 -5.29 8.23
CA PRO A 94 -3.78 -4.15 9.15
C PRO A 94 -2.46 -4.10 9.91
N PHE A 95 -1.72 -5.22 10.02
CA PHE A 95 -0.48 -5.29 10.80
C PHE A 95 0.77 -5.57 9.95
N GLY A 96 0.65 -5.61 8.62
CA GLY A 96 1.71 -6.09 7.72
C GLY A 96 3.01 -5.28 7.74
N ASN A 97 2.97 -3.98 8.06
CA ASN A 97 4.14 -3.09 8.08
C ASN A 97 4.18 -2.12 9.29
N SER A 98 3.45 -2.42 10.36
CA SER A 98 3.35 -1.52 11.53
C SER A 98 4.71 -1.24 12.14
N ILE A 99 5.52 -2.27 12.38
CA ILE A 99 6.86 -2.14 12.97
C ILE A 99 7.77 -1.35 12.02
N THR A 100 7.82 -1.72 10.75
CA THR A 100 8.65 -1.05 9.74
C THR A 100 8.32 0.44 9.63
N THR A 101 7.03 0.79 9.66
CA THR A 101 6.58 2.18 9.60
C THR A 101 6.96 2.94 10.87
N ALA A 102 6.82 2.32 12.04
CA ALA A 102 7.21 2.92 13.33
C ALA A 102 8.72 3.18 13.39
N GLU A 103 9.55 2.22 13.01
CA GLU A 103 11.00 2.37 12.96
C GLU A 103 11.41 3.49 11.99
N HIS A 104 10.80 3.55 10.81
CA HIS A 104 11.06 4.60 9.85
C HIS A 104 10.66 5.98 10.39
N ALA A 105 9.51 6.10 11.05
CA ALA A 105 9.08 7.34 11.67
C ALA A 105 10.07 7.82 12.75
N ILE A 106 10.54 6.92 13.59
CA ILE A 106 11.54 7.22 14.63
C ILE A 106 12.86 7.64 13.98
N ALA A 107 13.34 6.93 12.96
CA ALA A 107 14.56 7.26 12.25
C ALA A 107 14.49 8.66 11.61
N MET A 108 13.37 8.98 10.94
CA MET A 108 13.12 10.30 10.34
C MET A 108 13.05 11.41 11.39
N MET A 109 12.44 11.15 12.54
CA MET A 109 12.36 12.09 13.64
C MET A 109 13.76 12.50 14.14
N PHE A 110 14.66 11.54 14.34
CA PHE A 110 16.05 11.82 14.70
C PHE A 110 16.81 12.49 13.55
N ALA A 111 16.60 12.07 12.31
CA ALA A 111 17.25 12.68 11.15
C ALA A 111 16.92 14.17 11.04
N VAL A 112 15.65 14.55 11.21
CA VAL A 112 15.20 15.94 11.19
C VAL A 112 15.72 16.71 12.40
N ALA A 113 15.56 16.18 13.63
CA ALA A 113 15.96 16.84 14.87
C ALA A 113 17.47 17.13 14.91
N ARG A 114 18.29 16.29 14.30
CA ARG A 114 19.75 16.40 14.32
C ARG A 114 20.34 16.84 12.98
N GLN A 115 19.52 17.19 11.99
CA GLN A 115 19.95 17.64 10.65
C GLN A 115 20.95 16.67 9.98
N ILE A 116 20.69 15.36 10.14
CA ILE A 116 21.63 14.31 9.71
C ILE A 116 21.92 14.36 8.19
N PRO A 117 20.95 14.52 7.28
CA PRO A 117 21.23 14.57 5.85
C PRO A 117 22.16 15.73 5.46
N GLU A 118 21.94 16.92 6.01
CA GLU A 118 22.73 18.12 5.73
C GLU A 118 24.15 18.00 6.31
N ALA A 119 24.27 17.47 7.54
CA ALA A 119 25.55 17.23 8.18
C ALA A 119 26.39 16.20 7.40
N ASN A 120 25.74 15.13 6.95
CA ASN A 120 26.37 14.10 6.11
C ASN A 120 26.87 14.71 4.78
N ALA A 121 26.04 15.48 4.09
CA ALA A 121 26.42 16.13 2.83
C ALA A 121 27.60 17.09 3.02
N SER A 122 27.59 17.89 4.10
CA SER A 122 28.71 18.80 4.44
C SER A 122 30.01 18.03 4.67
N THR A 123 29.96 16.96 5.44
CA THR A 123 31.15 16.14 5.75
C THR A 123 31.70 15.45 4.50
N HIS A 124 30.83 14.90 3.65
CA HIS A 124 31.26 14.31 2.37
C HIS A 124 31.86 15.35 1.40
N ALA A 125 31.45 16.61 1.49
CA ALA A 125 32.06 17.71 0.76
C ALA A 125 33.38 18.20 1.38
N GLY A 126 33.95 17.50 2.37
CA GLY A 126 35.18 17.82 3.03
C GLY A 126 35.10 19.00 4.01
N LYS A 127 33.87 19.38 4.44
CA LYS A 127 33.66 20.50 5.38
C LYS A 127 33.40 19.96 6.78
N TRP A 128 34.00 20.63 7.79
CA TRP A 128 33.79 20.33 9.20
C TRP A 128 33.04 21.48 9.89
N GLU A 129 31.71 21.49 9.78
CA GLU A 129 30.85 22.60 10.23
C GLU A 129 30.07 22.25 11.52
N LYS A 130 30.77 21.81 12.57
CA LYS A 130 30.19 21.30 13.81
C LYS A 130 29.12 22.20 14.42
N SER A 131 29.37 23.51 14.50
CA SER A 131 28.43 24.46 15.12
C SER A 131 27.17 24.73 14.29
N ARG A 132 27.22 24.44 12.99
CA ARG A 132 26.07 24.59 12.10
C ARG A 132 24.98 23.53 12.36
N PHE A 133 25.37 22.32 12.77
CA PHE A 133 24.49 21.16 12.90
C PHE A 133 24.27 20.77 14.37
N MET A 134 24.01 21.74 15.24
CA MET A 134 23.74 21.46 16.65
C MET A 134 22.42 20.70 16.87
N GLY A 135 21.41 21.00 16.05
CA GLY A 135 20.09 20.38 16.13
C GLY A 135 19.40 20.60 17.48
N VAL A 136 18.42 19.75 17.76
CA VAL A 136 17.68 19.73 19.02
C VAL A 136 17.64 18.33 19.61
N GLU A 137 17.59 18.23 20.94
CA GLU A 137 17.38 16.96 21.64
C GLU A 137 15.89 16.65 21.74
N LEU A 138 15.54 15.37 21.63
CA LEU A 138 14.15 14.89 21.76
C LEU A 138 13.78 14.56 23.20
N THR A 139 14.75 14.61 24.12
CA THR A 139 14.49 14.35 25.54
C THR A 139 13.45 15.32 26.09
N ASN A 140 12.53 14.80 26.89
CA ASN A 140 11.43 15.56 27.50
C ASN A 140 10.51 16.30 26.49
N LYS A 141 10.48 15.88 25.23
CA LYS A 141 9.51 16.37 24.22
C LYS A 141 8.29 15.46 24.17
N THR A 142 7.17 16.04 23.81
CA THR A 142 5.93 15.29 23.59
C THR A 142 5.81 14.95 22.10
N LEU A 143 5.57 13.68 21.79
CA LEU A 143 5.28 13.20 20.44
C LEU A 143 3.76 13.06 20.29
N GLY A 144 3.21 13.70 19.27
CA GLY A 144 1.85 13.44 18.81
C GLY A 144 1.85 12.30 17.77
N VAL A 145 0.93 11.34 17.90
CA VAL A 145 0.73 10.22 16.99
C VAL A 145 -0.70 10.24 16.48
#